data_46ae9187c66d16b2f3533282bd96eb90
#
_entry.id   46ae9187c66d16b2f3533282bd96eb90
#
_cell.length_a   1.000
_cell.length_b   1.000
_cell.length_c   1.000
_cell.angle_alpha   90.00
_cell.angle_beta   90.00
_cell.angle_gamma   90.00
#
_symmetry.space_group_name_H-M   'P 1'
#
loop_
_entity.id
_entity.type
_entity.pdbx_description
1 polymer ?
#
loop_
_entity_poly.entity_id
_entity_poly.type
_entity_poly.pdbx_seq_one_letter_code
_entity_poly.pdbx_strand_id
1 'polypeptide(L)'
;MPADDLTDPSPATTFGHLDATVVLSRDIASLGIYPSVDPLDSTSRQIDPHVIGEDHYMTTRAVQSVLQRYKELRDIIAILGMDELSPEDKLAVARARKIQKFLSQPFSVAEVFTGSPGKYVSLKDTIKGFNMIVNGECDQLPEQAFYMVGTIEEAFEKAKTLN
;
A
#
# COMPACT_ATOMS: atom_id res chain seq x y z
N MET A 1 13.56 18.94 -13.53
CA MET A 1 12.40 18.55 -14.34
C MET A 1 11.16 18.82 -13.51
N PRO A 2 10.18 19.58 -14.00
CA PRO A 2 8.94 19.78 -13.24
C PRO A 2 8.25 18.41 -13.07
N ALA A 3 7.94 18.04 -11.84
CA ALA A 3 7.45 16.72 -11.51
C ALA A 3 5.97 16.72 -11.04
N ASP A 4 5.29 17.87 -11.19
CA ASP A 4 3.91 18.03 -10.75
C ASP A 4 2.89 17.44 -11.73
N ASP A 5 3.28 17.31 -13.01
CA ASP A 5 2.45 16.68 -14.05
C ASP A 5 3.26 15.59 -14.76
N LEU A 6 2.93 14.33 -14.48
CA LEU A 6 3.59 13.18 -15.09
C LEU A 6 3.17 12.96 -16.55
N THR A 7 2.14 13.66 -17.02
CA THR A 7 1.67 13.61 -18.41
C THR A 7 2.38 14.58 -19.32
N ASP A 8 3.15 15.52 -18.78
CA ASP A 8 3.99 16.42 -19.57
C ASP A 8 4.93 15.62 -20.49
N PRO A 9 5.20 16.09 -21.72
CA PRO A 9 6.02 15.36 -22.69
C PRO A 9 7.42 14.98 -22.19
N SER A 10 8.04 15.81 -21.34
CA SER A 10 9.37 15.55 -20.81
C SER A 10 9.41 14.38 -19.81
N PRO A 11 8.57 14.36 -18.72
CA PRO A 11 8.45 13.20 -17.86
C PRO A 11 8.00 11.94 -18.60
N ALA A 12 6.96 12.04 -19.42
CA ALA A 12 6.40 10.91 -20.16
C ALA A 12 7.45 10.22 -21.08
N THR A 13 8.27 11.01 -21.77
CA THR A 13 9.35 10.46 -22.61
C THR A 13 10.44 9.81 -21.74
N THR A 14 10.79 10.40 -20.60
CA THR A 14 11.81 9.87 -19.70
C THR A 14 11.39 8.52 -19.11
N PHE A 15 10.11 8.34 -18.73
CA PHE A 15 9.60 7.07 -18.19
C PHE A 15 9.76 5.90 -19.14
N GLY A 16 9.69 6.14 -20.46
CA GLY A 16 9.92 5.10 -21.47
C GLY A 16 11.32 4.49 -21.46
N HIS A 17 12.30 5.18 -20.86
CA HIS A 17 13.70 4.74 -20.76
C HIS A 17 14.06 4.12 -19.39
N LEU A 18 13.13 4.11 -18.44
CA LEU A 18 13.37 3.61 -17.09
C LEU A 18 12.89 2.17 -16.94
N ASP A 19 13.67 1.35 -16.23
CA ASP A 19 13.30 -0.02 -15.91
C ASP A 19 12.40 -0.12 -14.69
N ALA A 20 12.46 0.86 -13.80
CA ALA A 20 11.58 0.99 -12.65
C ALA A 20 11.32 2.46 -12.34
N THR A 21 10.12 2.76 -11.89
CA THR A 21 9.69 4.08 -11.43
C THR A 21 9.03 3.97 -10.07
N VAL A 22 9.41 4.86 -9.17
CA VAL A 22 8.76 5.05 -7.86
C VAL A 22 8.10 6.42 -7.88
N VAL A 23 6.78 6.43 -7.80
CA VAL A 23 5.98 7.66 -7.81
C VAL A 23 5.58 8.01 -6.38
N LEU A 24 5.90 9.23 -5.95
CA LEU A 24 5.46 9.78 -4.67
C LEU A 24 4.17 10.58 -4.87
N SER A 25 3.17 10.32 -4.04
CA SER A 25 1.86 10.95 -4.11
C SER A 25 1.61 11.89 -2.93
N ARG A 26 1.19 13.14 -3.23
CA ARG A 26 0.77 14.10 -2.19
C ARG A 26 -0.52 13.66 -1.51
N ASP A 27 -1.41 12.99 -2.22
CA ASP A 27 -2.66 12.49 -1.66
C ASP A 27 -2.40 11.41 -0.61
N ILE A 28 -1.45 10.50 -0.88
CA ILE A 28 -1.01 9.48 0.07
C ILE A 28 -0.32 10.13 1.29
N ALA A 29 0.52 11.13 1.06
CA ALA A 29 1.16 11.89 2.15
C ALA A 29 0.14 12.60 3.03
N SER A 30 -0.93 13.15 2.46
CA SER A 30 -2.01 13.81 3.21
C SER A 30 -2.78 12.87 4.13
N LEU A 31 -2.77 11.57 3.85
CA LEU A 31 -3.32 10.52 4.71
C LEU A 31 -2.38 10.13 5.87
N GLY A 32 -1.20 10.74 5.95
CA GLY A 32 -0.19 10.41 6.95
C GLY A 32 0.56 9.10 6.66
N ILE A 33 0.52 8.61 5.42
CA ILE A 33 1.19 7.38 5.01
C ILE A 33 2.58 7.72 4.49
N TYR A 34 3.61 7.24 5.18
CA TYR A 34 5.01 7.44 4.83
C TYR A 34 5.77 6.09 4.84
N PRO A 35 6.61 5.82 3.80
CA PRO A 35 6.83 6.62 2.58
C PRO A 35 5.57 6.75 1.73
N SER A 36 5.35 7.91 1.12
CA SER A 36 4.13 8.23 0.35
C SER A 36 4.19 7.71 -1.09
N VAL A 37 4.65 6.49 -1.27
CA VAL A 37 4.76 5.83 -2.56
C VAL A 37 3.37 5.41 -3.05
N ASP A 38 3.04 5.75 -4.30
CA ASP A 38 1.83 5.25 -4.95
C ASP A 38 2.10 3.85 -5.54
N PRO A 39 1.48 2.78 -5.01
CA PRO A 39 1.72 1.42 -5.47
C PRO A 39 1.05 1.10 -6.81
N LEU A 40 0.10 1.92 -7.27
CA LEU A 40 -0.58 1.74 -8.54
C LEU A 40 0.17 2.44 -9.69
N ASP A 41 0.73 3.62 -9.42
CA ASP A 41 1.47 4.40 -10.41
C ASP A 41 2.96 4.04 -10.46
N SER A 42 3.47 3.35 -9.43
CA SER A 42 4.85 2.83 -9.41
C SER A 42 4.95 1.53 -10.19
N THR A 43 6.01 1.38 -10.97
CA THR A 43 6.20 0.21 -11.84
C THR A 43 7.63 -0.31 -11.80
N SER A 44 7.81 -1.59 -12.14
CA SER A 44 9.12 -2.19 -12.37
C SER A 44 9.02 -3.30 -13.41
N ARG A 45 9.97 -3.36 -14.33
CA ARG A 45 10.10 -4.47 -15.29
C ARG A 45 10.45 -5.79 -14.62
N GLN A 46 10.97 -5.75 -13.40
CA GLN A 46 11.26 -6.96 -12.62
C GLN A 46 10.02 -7.66 -12.07
N ILE A 47 8.83 -7.04 -12.13
CA ILE A 47 7.58 -7.67 -11.73
C ILE A 47 7.15 -8.67 -12.81
N ASP A 48 7.87 -9.77 -12.84
CA ASP A 48 7.65 -10.93 -13.71
C ASP A 48 7.83 -12.20 -12.87
N PRO A 49 6.92 -13.21 -12.98
CA PRO A 49 6.99 -14.42 -12.14
C PRO A 49 8.30 -15.21 -12.33
N HIS A 50 8.93 -15.10 -13.50
CA HIS A 50 10.22 -15.76 -13.77
C HIS A 50 11.41 -15.06 -13.10
N VAL A 51 11.25 -13.78 -12.72
CA VAL A 51 12.30 -12.97 -12.07
C VAL A 51 12.15 -12.97 -10.56
N ILE A 52 10.95 -12.64 -10.05
CA ILE A 52 10.71 -12.46 -8.62
C ILE A 52 10.07 -13.67 -7.95
N GLY A 53 9.70 -14.69 -8.71
CA GLY A 53 8.98 -15.84 -8.22
C GLY A 53 7.44 -15.64 -8.22
N GLU A 54 6.74 -16.75 -8.29
CA GLU A 54 5.27 -16.76 -8.45
C GLU A 54 4.56 -16.16 -7.22
N ASP A 55 4.98 -16.52 -6.01
CA ASP A 55 4.37 -16.06 -4.76
C ASP A 55 4.44 -14.53 -4.63
N HIS A 56 5.61 -13.94 -4.85
CA HIS A 56 5.78 -12.49 -4.84
C HIS A 56 4.95 -11.81 -5.93
N TYR A 57 4.96 -12.36 -7.14
CA TYR A 57 4.19 -11.82 -8.26
C TYR A 57 2.68 -11.84 -7.99
N MET A 58 2.14 -12.98 -7.55
CA MET A 58 0.72 -13.13 -7.26
C MET A 58 0.27 -12.23 -6.10
N THR A 59 1.08 -12.13 -5.04
CA THR A 59 0.80 -11.21 -3.92
C THR A 59 0.77 -9.76 -4.39
N THR A 60 1.73 -9.34 -5.22
CA THR A 60 1.78 -7.98 -5.78
C THR A 60 0.53 -7.67 -6.60
N ARG A 61 0.13 -8.59 -7.48
CA ARG A 61 -1.07 -8.42 -8.32
C ARG A 61 -2.35 -8.36 -7.48
N ALA A 62 -2.45 -9.20 -6.46
CA ALA A 62 -3.61 -9.20 -5.57
C ALA A 62 -3.72 -7.88 -4.80
N VAL A 63 -2.63 -7.37 -4.26
CA VAL A 63 -2.58 -6.06 -3.58
C VAL A 63 -2.99 -4.94 -4.53
N GLN A 64 -2.43 -4.90 -5.75
CA GLN A 64 -2.79 -3.90 -6.75
C GLN A 64 -4.27 -3.97 -7.13
N SER A 65 -4.82 -5.16 -7.29
CA SER A 65 -6.24 -5.37 -7.61
C SER A 65 -7.16 -4.82 -6.51
N VAL A 66 -6.86 -5.09 -5.24
CA VAL A 66 -7.64 -4.58 -4.11
C VAL A 66 -7.57 -3.06 -4.03
N LEU A 67 -6.39 -2.47 -4.21
CA LEU A 67 -6.20 -1.02 -4.20
C LEU A 67 -6.88 -0.34 -5.39
N GLN A 68 -6.82 -0.94 -6.57
CA GLN A 68 -7.51 -0.44 -7.77
C GLN A 68 -9.04 -0.45 -7.55
N ARG A 69 -9.59 -1.55 -7.02
CA ARG A 69 -11.00 -1.61 -6.68
C ARG A 69 -11.40 -0.53 -5.68
N TYR A 70 -10.59 -0.31 -4.67
CA TYR A 70 -10.84 0.76 -3.70
C TYR A 70 -10.81 2.15 -4.34
N LYS A 71 -9.88 2.40 -5.26
CA LYS A 71 -9.81 3.67 -6.02
C LYS A 71 -11.11 3.92 -6.80
N GLU A 72 -11.66 2.89 -7.45
CA GLU A 72 -12.94 2.97 -8.17
C GLU A 72 -14.13 3.23 -7.24
N LEU A 73 -14.13 2.63 -6.05
CA LEU A 73 -15.22 2.78 -5.09
C LEU A 73 -15.17 4.11 -4.32
N ARG A 74 -14.05 4.80 -4.28
CA ARG A 74 -13.90 6.05 -3.51
C ARG A 74 -14.93 7.11 -3.86
N ASP A 75 -15.22 7.30 -5.14
CA ASP A 75 -16.19 8.29 -5.59
C ASP A 75 -17.60 7.90 -5.19
N ILE A 76 -17.93 6.63 -5.27
CA ILE A 76 -19.23 6.08 -4.81
C ILE A 76 -19.38 6.28 -3.31
N ILE A 77 -18.34 5.97 -2.52
CA ILE A 77 -18.32 6.15 -1.07
C ILE A 77 -18.51 7.62 -0.70
N ALA A 78 -17.87 8.53 -1.43
CA ALA A 78 -17.95 9.97 -1.16
C ALA A 78 -19.35 10.53 -1.41
N ILE A 79 -20.09 9.99 -2.37
CA ILE A 79 -21.42 10.47 -2.77
C ILE A 79 -22.53 9.75 -1.99
N LEU A 80 -22.48 8.43 -1.91
CA LEU A 80 -23.57 7.59 -1.39
C LEU A 80 -23.30 7.03 0.01
N GLY A 81 -22.03 7.07 0.46
CA GLY A 81 -21.63 6.47 1.74
C GLY A 81 -21.29 4.99 1.64
N MET A 82 -20.73 4.45 2.73
CA MET A 82 -20.31 3.05 2.83
C MET A 82 -21.48 2.07 2.84
N ASP A 83 -22.66 2.49 3.28
CA ASP A 83 -23.80 1.59 3.51
C ASP A 83 -24.39 1.07 2.20
N GLU A 84 -24.24 1.82 1.12
CA GLU A 84 -24.74 1.46 -0.22
C GLU A 84 -23.85 0.44 -0.94
N LEU A 85 -22.67 0.12 -0.41
CA LEU A 85 -21.79 -0.87 -0.99
C LEU A 85 -22.27 -2.29 -0.76
N SER A 86 -22.02 -3.17 -1.74
CA SER A 86 -22.21 -4.61 -1.56
C SER A 86 -21.32 -5.15 -0.42
N PRO A 87 -21.66 -6.29 0.20
CA PRO A 87 -20.83 -6.91 1.22
C PRO A 87 -19.39 -7.19 0.73
N GLU A 88 -19.23 -7.58 -0.54
CA GLU A 88 -17.94 -7.83 -1.17
C GLU A 88 -17.12 -6.54 -1.30
N ASP A 89 -17.75 -5.44 -1.71
CA ASP A 89 -17.09 -4.16 -1.84
C ASP A 89 -16.72 -3.57 -0.47
N LYS A 90 -17.57 -3.74 0.55
CA LYS A 90 -17.25 -3.38 1.94
C LYS A 90 -15.99 -4.10 2.44
N LEU A 91 -15.90 -5.40 2.12
CA LEU A 91 -14.73 -6.20 2.48
C LEU A 91 -13.47 -5.74 1.71
N ALA A 92 -13.60 -5.48 0.41
CA ALA A 92 -12.51 -4.95 -0.41
C ALA A 92 -12.00 -3.61 0.13
N VAL A 93 -12.89 -2.69 0.50
CA VAL A 93 -12.54 -1.40 1.12
C VAL A 93 -11.83 -1.59 2.45
N ALA A 94 -12.32 -2.48 3.32
CA ALA A 94 -11.71 -2.76 4.61
C ALA A 94 -10.28 -3.31 4.45
N ARG A 95 -10.07 -4.25 3.53
CA ARG A 95 -8.74 -4.79 3.21
C ARG A 95 -7.83 -3.74 2.58
N ALA A 96 -8.34 -2.94 1.64
CA ALA A 96 -7.58 -1.86 1.01
C ALA A 96 -7.05 -0.83 2.02
N ARG A 97 -7.87 -0.43 3.00
CA ARG A 97 -7.46 0.49 4.06
C ARG A 97 -6.36 -0.11 4.94
N LYS A 98 -6.46 -1.41 5.27
CA LYS A 98 -5.39 -2.13 5.99
C LYS A 98 -4.11 -2.17 5.19
N ILE A 99 -4.20 -2.49 3.87
CA ILE A 99 -3.06 -2.48 2.96
C ILE A 99 -2.40 -1.10 2.91
N GLN A 100 -3.18 -0.02 2.75
CA GLN A 100 -2.65 1.34 2.73
C GLN A 100 -1.90 1.68 4.02
N LYS A 101 -2.46 1.33 5.18
CA LYS A 101 -1.79 1.55 6.47
C LYS A 101 -0.55 0.68 6.65
N PHE A 102 -0.58 -0.55 6.16
CA PHE A 102 0.56 -1.46 6.20
C PHE A 102 1.70 -1.07 5.25
N LEU A 103 1.40 -0.30 4.20
CA LEU A 103 2.40 0.34 3.36
C LEU A 103 3.16 1.47 4.08
N SER A 104 2.60 2.05 5.13
CA SER A 104 3.32 2.97 6.01
C SER A 104 4.35 2.19 6.83
N GLN A 105 5.57 2.70 6.89
CA GLN A 105 6.66 2.03 7.58
C GLN A 105 7.55 3.05 8.29
N PRO A 106 7.97 2.77 9.55
CA PRO A 106 9.03 3.54 10.18
C PRO A 106 10.34 3.35 9.39
N PHE A 107 10.93 4.42 8.91
CA PHE A 107 12.20 4.36 8.20
C PHE A 107 13.17 5.43 8.72
N SER A 108 14.46 5.14 8.66
CA SER A 108 15.51 5.89 9.37
C SER A 108 15.56 7.37 8.98
N VAL A 109 15.33 7.71 7.71
CA VAL A 109 15.36 9.10 7.24
C VAL A 109 14.24 9.94 7.84
N ALA A 110 13.12 9.32 8.19
CA ALA A 110 11.95 9.99 8.75
C ALA A 110 11.93 10.03 10.30
N GLU A 111 12.87 9.42 10.98
CA GLU A 111 12.90 9.34 12.47
C GLU A 111 12.78 10.71 13.14
N VAL A 112 13.45 11.72 12.58
CA VAL A 112 13.41 13.09 13.12
C VAL A 112 12.00 13.69 13.09
N PHE A 113 11.19 13.29 12.12
CA PHE A 113 9.83 13.79 11.92
C PHE A 113 8.77 12.95 12.59
N THR A 114 8.96 11.63 12.65
CA THR A 114 7.98 10.68 13.17
C THR A 114 8.18 10.36 14.64
N GLY A 115 9.38 10.59 15.17
CA GLY A 115 9.77 10.18 16.52
C GLY A 115 9.88 8.67 16.72
N SER A 116 9.81 7.90 15.63
CA SER A 116 9.86 6.43 15.66
C SER A 116 11.14 5.95 14.97
N PRO A 117 11.92 5.06 15.59
CA PRO A 117 13.13 4.51 14.98
C PRO A 117 12.78 3.68 13.73
N GLY A 118 13.63 3.77 12.72
CA GLY A 118 13.47 3.02 11.48
C GLY A 118 13.51 1.52 11.71
N LYS A 119 12.70 0.79 10.95
CA LYS A 119 12.63 -0.67 10.99
C LYS A 119 13.00 -1.25 9.65
N TYR A 120 13.86 -2.24 9.67
CA TYR A 120 14.13 -3.07 8.50
C TYR A 120 13.17 -4.26 8.48
N VAL A 121 12.48 -4.44 7.37
CA VAL A 121 11.59 -5.59 7.14
C VAL A 121 12.12 -6.37 5.94
N SER A 122 12.30 -7.67 6.09
CA SER A 122 12.76 -8.51 4.99
C SER A 122 11.69 -8.59 3.88
N LEU A 123 12.13 -8.82 2.64
CA LEU A 123 11.21 -9.03 1.52
C LEU A 123 10.24 -10.19 1.79
N LYS A 124 10.74 -11.27 2.40
CA LYS A 124 9.93 -12.44 2.76
C LYS A 124 8.82 -12.09 3.75
N ASP A 125 9.12 -11.31 4.78
CA ASP A 125 8.14 -10.89 5.78
C ASP A 125 7.14 -9.90 5.19
N THR A 126 7.59 -9.05 4.27
CA THR A 126 6.72 -8.14 3.52
C THR A 126 5.71 -8.92 2.68
N ILE A 127 6.15 -9.87 1.85
CA ILE A 127 5.27 -10.71 1.02
C ILE A 127 4.28 -11.48 1.90
N LYS A 128 4.76 -12.10 2.99
CA LYS A 128 3.92 -12.82 3.96
C LYS A 128 2.83 -11.90 4.52
N GLY A 129 3.19 -10.71 4.98
CA GLY A 129 2.25 -9.77 5.58
C GLY A 129 1.15 -9.34 4.62
N PHE A 130 1.49 -8.94 3.40
CA PHE A 130 0.49 -8.57 2.39
C PHE A 130 -0.39 -9.75 1.97
N ASN A 131 0.19 -10.95 1.82
CA ASN A 131 -0.54 -12.17 1.48
C ASN A 131 -1.61 -12.48 2.55
N MET A 132 -1.27 -12.41 3.84
CA MET A 132 -2.22 -12.61 4.93
C MET A 132 -3.36 -11.59 4.93
N ILE A 133 -3.08 -10.31 4.62
CA ILE A 133 -4.12 -9.28 4.53
C ILE A 133 -5.06 -9.56 3.36
N VAL A 134 -4.53 -9.86 2.18
CA VAL A 134 -5.32 -10.11 0.97
C VAL A 134 -6.20 -11.36 1.14
N ASN A 135 -5.66 -12.43 1.75
CA ASN A 135 -6.38 -13.69 1.99
C ASN A 135 -7.43 -13.59 3.12
N GLY A 136 -7.45 -12.49 3.85
CA GLY A 136 -8.47 -12.25 4.88
C GLY A 136 -8.14 -12.78 6.27
N GLU A 137 -6.93 -13.28 6.49
CA GLU A 137 -6.49 -13.75 7.80
C GLU A 137 -6.45 -12.64 8.86
N CYS A 138 -6.45 -11.40 8.39
CA CYS A 138 -6.40 -10.19 9.23
C CYS A 138 -7.74 -9.44 9.28
N ASP A 139 -8.83 -9.99 8.74
CA ASP A 139 -10.09 -9.24 8.61
C ASP A 139 -10.67 -8.78 9.96
N GLN A 140 -10.45 -9.53 11.03
CA GLN A 140 -10.90 -9.22 12.39
C GLN A 140 -10.08 -8.13 13.10
N LEU A 141 -8.90 -7.78 12.58
CA LEU A 141 -8.04 -6.78 13.21
C LEU A 141 -8.48 -5.35 12.85
N PRO A 142 -8.37 -4.38 13.78
CA PRO A 142 -8.65 -2.98 13.48
C PRO A 142 -7.60 -2.42 12.51
N GLU A 143 -8.01 -1.54 11.59
CA GLU A 143 -7.11 -0.97 10.59
C GLU A 143 -5.94 -0.18 11.18
N GLN A 144 -6.11 0.42 12.37
CA GLN A 144 -5.06 1.17 13.05
C GLN A 144 -3.88 0.31 13.50
N ALA A 145 -4.10 -0.99 13.68
CA ALA A 145 -3.03 -1.93 14.03
C ALA A 145 -1.94 -2.02 12.94
N PHE A 146 -2.30 -1.75 11.68
CA PHE A 146 -1.39 -1.83 10.53
C PHE A 146 -0.58 -0.55 10.28
N TYR A 147 -0.88 0.53 11.00
CA TYR A 147 -0.23 1.81 10.79
C TYR A 147 1.14 1.89 11.45
N MET A 148 2.18 2.23 10.69
CA MET A 148 3.55 2.44 11.16
C MET A 148 4.10 1.24 11.96
N VAL A 149 3.95 0.06 11.40
CA VAL A 149 4.52 -1.20 11.90
C VAL A 149 5.56 -1.74 10.91
N GLY A 150 6.40 -2.63 11.37
CA GLY A 150 7.35 -3.36 10.52
C GLY A 150 6.72 -4.62 9.93
N THR A 151 6.73 -5.71 10.67
CA THR A 151 6.18 -6.99 10.23
C THR A 151 4.70 -7.14 10.57
N ILE A 152 4.06 -8.14 9.99
CA ILE A 152 2.64 -8.42 10.27
C ILE A 152 2.43 -8.86 11.73
N GLU A 153 3.40 -9.52 12.34
CA GLU A 153 3.35 -9.92 13.75
C GLU A 153 3.23 -8.71 14.67
N GLU A 154 3.92 -7.62 14.34
CA GLU A 154 3.79 -6.36 15.09
C GLU A 154 2.38 -5.77 15.00
N ALA A 155 1.70 -5.93 13.86
CA ALA A 155 0.31 -5.52 13.73
C ALA A 155 -0.61 -6.33 14.65
N PHE A 156 -0.38 -7.65 14.79
CA PHE A 156 -1.12 -8.49 15.72
C PHE A 156 -0.87 -8.08 17.18
N GLU A 157 0.38 -7.80 17.56
CA GLU A 157 0.69 -7.32 18.92
C GLU A 157 0.06 -5.96 19.21
N LYS A 158 0.15 -5.04 18.25
CA LYS A 158 -0.46 -3.71 18.35
C LYS A 158 -1.98 -3.78 18.48
N ALA A 159 -2.63 -4.70 17.76
CA ALA A 159 -4.07 -4.91 17.86
C ALA A 159 -4.51 -5.30 19.29
N LYS A 160 -3.70 -6.06 20.02
CA LYS A 160 -3.99 -6.42 21.43
C LYS A 160 -3.99 -5.21 22.37
N THR A 161 -3.26 -4.16 22.04
CA THR A 161 -3.18 -2.93 22.84
C THR A 161 -4.24 -1.89 22.50
N LEU A 162 -4.94 -2.09 21.37
CA LEU A 162 -5.99 -1.18 20.89
C LEU A 162 -7.40 -1.61 21.32
N ASN A 163 -7.53 -2.81 21.92
CA ASN A 163 -8.78 -3.36 22.43
C ASN A 163 -8.99 -3.03 23.90
#